data_15ede227c5a4cfdd7d64103ab85ad34c
#
_entry.id   15ede227c5a4cfdd7d64103ab85ad34c
#
_cell.length_a   1.000
_cell.length_b   1.000
_cell.length_c   1.000
_cell.angle_alpha   90.00
_cell.angle_beta   90.00
_cell.angle_gamma   90.00
#
_symmetry.space_group_name_H-M   'P 1'
#
loop_
_entity.id
_entity.type
_entity.pdbx_description
1 polymer ?
#
loop_
_entity_poly.entity_id
_entity_poly.type
_entity_poly.pdbx_seq_one_letter_code
_entity_poly.pdbx_strand_id
1 'polypeptide(L)'
;MTTTGETITTADPSTGTVTGTGLRTSTDAEVAAACERAARASAELAARGRSFRSALLRRMAEALEAEGPEVVAAADRETALGAGRLQGELARTVYQFRLFADVVDEGGYLEATVDHAGDTPMGPRPDLRRMLVPLGPVAVFGASNFPLAFSVPGGDTAAALAAGCAVVVKAHSSHPLTSALCGRILEDAVRAHGAPEGTVSLVHGTDAGLTLVADPRITAVAFTGGHAGAAALKTVIAARDVPVPFYGELGGVNPLVVTVRAAEERAESIAEGLVDSFTLGGGQFCTKPGLVLVPRTPAGDGLVDAVRRRVADRPLPAMLNDRIAASYAGGLDRLAATADLTRSAEPDREGYRTRPAVAVLDAEQFDAAGVAEVFGPVALLVRYSPEALEPLLRRLPGALVGTVHGGSGDDPVRDGAAAALAGRSGRVLFDGYPTGVAVSWAQQHGGPWPATDNQHTSVGPAGLRRFLRPLAWQNSPAHLLPPELREGDASVPRRVDGRLRLPG
;
A
#
# COMPACT_ATOMS: atom_id res chain seq x y z
N MET A 1 -22.02 23.43 22.62
CA MET A 1 -20.68 24.09 22.49
C MET A 1 -20.01 23.48 21.30
N THR A 2 -19.86 24.21 20.20
CA THR A 2 -19.07 23.77 19.03
C THR A 2 -17.61 23.79 19.46
N THR A 3 -17.04 22.62 19.77
CA THR A 3 -15.59 22.50 19.99
C THR A 3 -14.90 22.82 18.66
N THR A 4 -14.21 23.97 18.63
CA THR A 4 -13.32 24.30 17.51
C THR A 4 -12.16 23.31 17.51
N GLY A 5 -11.90 22.63 16.38
CA GLY A 5 -10.81 21.67 16.26
C GLY A 5 -9.44 22.30 16.61
N GLU A 6 -8.49 21.46 17.00
CA GLU A 6 -7.12 21.87 17.32
C GLU A 6 -6.36 22.32 16.08
N THR A 7 -5.47 23.30 16.23
CA THR A 7 -4.60 23.75 15.12
C THR A 7 -3.60 22.67 14.74
N ILE A 8 -3.48 22.41 13.44
CA ILE A 8 -2.53 21.43 12.87
C ILE A 8 -1.22 22.15 12.54
N THR A 9 -0.12 21.52 12.90
CA THR A 9 1.22 21.92 12.51
C THR A 9 1.81 20.98 11.48
N THR A 10 2.79 21.46 10.71
CA THR A 10 3.66 20.66 9.85
C THR A 10 5.11 20.90 10.23
N ALA A 11 5.99 19.97 9.88
CA ALA A 11 7.43 20.11 10.10
C ALA A 11 8.17 19.95 8.78
N ASP A 12 9.26 20.72 8.64
CA ASP A 12 10.27 20.43 7.61
C ASP A 12 11.26 19.40 8.18
N PRO A 13 11.30 18.18 7.65
CA PRO A 13 12.17 17.13 8.19
C PRO A 13 13.66 17.42 8.05
N SER A 14 14.05 18.29 7.11
CA SER A 14 15.47 18.63 6.87
C SER A 14 16.04 19.55 7.94
N THR A 15 15.19 20.41 8.53
CA THR A 15 15.57 21.39 9.56
C THR A 15 14.95 21.10 10.94
N GLY A 16 13.89 20.30 10.99
CA GLY A 16 13.09 20.09 12.21
C GLY A 16 12.18 21.27 12.56
N THR A 17 12.10 22.30 11.69
CA THR A 17 11.27 23.48 11.93
C THR A 17 9.80 23.15 11.86
N VAL A 18 9.06 23.45 12.93
CA VAL A 18 7.61 23.26 13.01
C VAL A 18 6.89 24.56 12.71
N THR A 19 5.89 24.51 11.82
CA THR A 19 5.09 25.67 11.42
C THR A 19 3.60 25.38 11.51
N GLY A 20 2.79 26.40 11.80
CA GLY A 20 1.33 26.31 11.75
C GLY A 20 0.84 26.24 10.30
N THR A 21 -0.14 25.38 10.05
CA THR A 21 -0.69 25.17 8.70
C THR A 21 -1.90 26.03 8.39
N GLY A 22 -2.54 26.62 9.40
CA GLY A 22 -3.87 27.24 9.29
C GLY A 22 -5.03 26.23 9.25
N LEU A 23 -4.73 24.93 9.14
CA LEU A 23 -5.72 23.86 9.20
C LEU A 23 -6.09 23.52 10.65
N ARG A 24 -7.26 22.89 10.83
CA ARG A 24 -7.74 22.39 12.12
C ARG A 24 -8.13 20.93 12.01
N THR A 25 -8.10 20.24 13.14
CA THR A 25 -8.66 18.88 13.24
C THR A 25 -10.17 18.95 13.00
N SER A 26 -10.69 17.94 12.27
CA SER A 26 -12.12 17.85 12.00
C SER A 26 -12.88 17.45 13.27
N THR A 27 -13.99 18.12 13.51
CA THR A 27 -14.93 17.79 14.60
C THR A 27 -15.75 16.57 14.24
N ASP A 28 -16.38 15.92 15.23
CA ASP A 28 -17.28 14.78 15.01
C ASP A 28 -18.45 15.15 14.08
N ALA A 29 -18.96 16.37 14.19
CA ALA A 29 -20.03 16.86 13.32
C ALA A 29 -19.58 16.99 11.86
N GLU A 30 -18.36 17.46 11.60
CA GLU A 30 -17.79 17.56 10.26
C GLU A 30 -17.52 16.18 9.67
N VAL A 31 -17.02 15.23 10.48
CA VAL A 31 -16.83 13.82 10.07
C VAL A 31 -18.18 13.20 9.72
N ALA A 32 -19.20 13.36 10.56
CA ALA A 32 -20.53 12.84 10.32
C ALA A 32 -21.16 13.43 9.03
N ALA A 33 -20.99 14.72 8.79
CA ALA A 33 -21.45 15.39 7.57
C ALA A 33 -20.72 14.88 6.31
N ALA A 34 -19.41 14.61 6.40
CA ALA A 34 -18.62 14.02 5.32
C ALA A 34 -19.12 12.60 4.99
N CYS A 35 -19.35 11.76 6.01
CA CYS A 35 -19.89 10.40 5.84
C CYS A 35 -21.29 10.41 5.22
N GLU A 36 -22.14 11.37 5.60
CA GLU A 36 -23.49 11.51 5.03
C GLU A 36 -23.44 11.90 3.54
N ARG A 37 -22.58 12.87 3.17
CA ARG A 37 -22.38 13.23 1.76
C ARG A 37 -21.83 12.04 0.97
N ALA A 38 -20.84 11.32 1.52
CA ALA A 38 -20.26 10.16 0.87
C ALA A 38 -21.28 9.02 0.66
N ALA A 39 -22.21 8.81 1.60
CA ALA A 39 -23.26 7.82 1.45
C ALA A 39 -24.20 8.15 0.28
N ARG A 40 -24.64 9.41 0.16
CA ARG A 40 -25.45 9.87 -0.98
C ARG A 40 -24.66 9.78 -2.28
N ALA A 41 -23.39 10.23 -2.27
CA ALA A 41 -22.54 10.22 -3.46
C ALA A 41 -22.28 8.79 -3.97
N SER A 42 -22.07 7.81 -3.08
CA SER A 42 -21.88 6.40 -3.48
C SER A 42 -23.09 5.84 -4.21
N ALA A 43 -24.30 6.12 -3.73
CA ALA A 43 -25.53 5.66 -4.39
C ALA A 43 -25.68 6.28 -5.78
N GLU A 44 -25.38 7.57 -5.93
CA GLU A 44 -25.45 8.26 -7.22
C GLU A 44 -24.34 7.80 -8.19
N LEU A 45 -23.11 7.63 -7.74
CA LEU A 45 -22.02 7.10 -8.57
C LEU A 45 -22.32 5.71 -9.13
N ALA A 46 -22.92 4.84 -8.31
CA ALA A 46 -23.35 3.52 -8.75
C ALA A 46 -24.41 3.63 -9.87
N ALA A 47 -25.35 4.57 -9.77
CA ALA A 47 -26.39 4.79 -10.75
C ALA A 47 -25.88 5.43 -12.06
N ARG A 48 -24.82 6.25 -12.02
CA ARG A 48 -24.24 6.94 -13.19
C ARG A 48 -23.53 6.00 -14.18
N GLY A 49 -23.23 4.78 -13.79
CA GLY A 49 -22.62 3.78 -14.65
C GLY A 49 -21.10 3.92 -14.82
N ARG A 50 -20.52 3.00 -15.59
CA ARG A 50 -19.05 2.84 -15.75
C ARG A 50 -18.42 3.99 -16.51
N SER A 51 -18.96 4.38 -17.66
CA SER A 51 -18.39 5.43 -18.51
C SER A 51 -18.29 6.78 -17.79
N PHE A 52 -19.25 7.10 -16.93
CA PHE A 52 -19.18 8.31 -16.09
C PHE A 52 -18.02 8.24 -15.10
N ARG A 53 -17.83 7.08 -14.46
CA ARG A 53 -16.73 6.89 -13.49
C ARG A 53 -15.35 6.91 -14.16
N SER A 54 -15.20 6.26 -15.32
CA SER A 54 -13.94 6.29 -16.05
C SER A 54 -13.54 7.68 -16.50
N ALA A 55 -14.50 8.46 -16.99
CA ALA A 55 -14.28 9.86 -17.37
C ALA A 55 -13.93 10.73 -16.14
N LEU A 56 -14.55 10.52 -14.98
CA LEU A 56 -14.22 11.20 -13.73
C LEU A 56 -12.77 10.90 -13.32
N LEU A 57 -12.34 9.64 -13.36
CA LEU A 57 -10.97 9.24 -13.02
C LEU A 57 -9.94 9.91 -13.95
N ARG A 58 -10.21 9.98 -15.26
CA ARG A 58 -9.35 10.71 -16.21
C ARG A 58 -9.30 12.20 -15.89
N ARG A 59 -10.43 12.81 -15.56
CA ARG A 59 -10.48 14.21 -15.15
C ARG A 59 -9.65 14.50 -13.91
N MET A 60 -9.70 13.59 -12.91
CA MET A 60 -8.87 13.69 -11.70
C MET A 60 -7.38 13.57 -12.02
N ALA A 61 -6.99 12.66 -12.91
CA ALA A 61 -5.62 12.52 -13.39
C ALA A 61 -5.12 13.80 -14.05
N GLU A 62 -5.90 14.40 -14.95
CA GLU A 62 -5.60 15.67 -15.62
C GLU A 62 -5.44 16.83 -14.63
N ALA A 63 -6.31 16.93 -13.63
CA ALA A 63 -6.25 17.97 -12.62
C ALA A 63 -4.98 17.87 -11.75
N LEU A 64 -4.63 16.66 -11.31
CA LEU A 64 -3.38 16.42 -10.56
C LEU A 64 -2.13 16.72 -11.38
N GLU A 65 -2.13 16.39 -12.66
CA GLU A 65 -1.02 16.66 -13.57
C GLU A 65 -0.86 18.17 -13.83
N ALA A 66 -1.96 18.90 -14.00
CA ALA A 66 -1.96 20.35 -14.23
C ALA A 66 -1.39 21.16 -13.05
N GLU A 67 -1.66 20.74 -11.82
CA GLU A 67 -1.14 21.38 -10.59
C GLU A 67 0.15 20.69 -10.08
N GLY A 68 0.78 19.86 -10.90
CA GLY A 68 1.93 19.04 -10.55
C GLY A 68 3.09 19.79 -9.87
N PRO A 69 3.56 20.94 -10.38
CA PRO A 69 4.64 21.69 -9.73
C PRO A 69 4.32 22.14 -8.30
N GLU A 70 3.08 22.57 -8.04
CA GLU A 70 2.65 23.00 -6.71
C GLU A 70 2.53 21.80 -5.76
N VAL A 71 1.97 20.70 -6.23
CA VAL A 71 1.84 19.45 -5.47
C VAL A 71 3.22 18.91 -5.05
N VAL A 72 4.18 18.86 -5.98
CA VAL A 72 5.55 18.41 -5.71
C VAL A 72 6.24 19.33 -4.71
N ALA A 73 6.11 20.64 -4.87
CA ALA A 73 6.73 21.61 -3.96
C ALA A 73 6.12 21.53 -2.54
N ALA A 74 4.81 21.33 -2.42
CA ALA A 74 4.17 21.15 -1.12
C ALA A 74 4.65 19.87 -0.44
N ALA A 75 4.66 18.75 -1.19
CA ALA A 75 5.11 17.46 -0.67
C ALA A 75 6.59 17.48 -0.25
N ASP A 76 7.46 18.15 -1.00
CA ASP A 76 8.89 18.22 -0.68
C ASP A 76 9.15 18.98 0.62
N ARG A 77 8.45 20.10 0.84
CA ARG A 77 8.56 20.87 2.10
C ARG A 77 8.17 20.05 3.34
N GLU A 78 7.16 19.17 3.21
CA GLU A 78 6.64 18.39 4.33
C GLU A 78 7.33 17.04 4.52
N THR A 79 8.10 16.57 3.53
CA THR A 79 8.67 15.21 3.57
C THR A 79 10.18 15.15 3.35
N ALA A 80 10.79 16.19 2.77
CA ALA A 80 12.19 16.22 2.35
C ALA A 80 12.59 15.00 1.48
N LEU A 81 11.66 14.47 0.67
CA LEU A 81 11.89 13.30 -0.18
C LEU A 81 12.62 13.62 -1.48
N GLY A 82 12.71 14.89 -1.81
CA GLY A 82 13.36 15.41 -3.00
C GLY A 82 12.44 15.49 -4.21
N ALA A 83 12.49 16.63 -4.91
CA ALA A 83 11.58 16.93 -6.03
C ALA A 83 11.59 15.85 -7.14
N GLY A 84 12.76 15.28 -7.47
CA GLY A 84 12.86 14.24 -8.51
C GLY A 84 12.09 12.97 -8.17
N ARG A 85 12.15 12.51 -6.90
CA ARG A 85 11.36 11.38 -6.42
C ARG A 85 9.87 11.71 -6.44
N LEU A 86 9.48 12.89 -5.98
CA LEU A 86 8.08 13.30 -5.90
C LEU A 86 7.46 13.53 -7.28
N GLN A 87 8.22 13.98 -8.26
CA GLN A 87 7.79 14.01 -9.67
C GLN A 87 7.48 12.60 -10.19
N GLY A 88 8.36 11.62 -9.92
CA GLY A 88 8.11 10.23 -10.27
C GLY A 88 6.89 9.65 -9.54
N GLU A 89 6.69 10.03 -8.28
CA GLU A 89 5.53 9.61 -7.49
C GLU A 89 4.22 10.22 -8.02
N LEU A 90 4.22 11.50 -8.41
CA LEU A 90 3.09 12.15 -9.05
C LEU A 90 2.74 11.48 -10.39
N ALA A 91 3.73 11.22 -11.23
CA ALA A 91 3.53 10.52 -12.50
C ALA A 91 2.90 9.13 -12.28
N ARG A 92 3.35 8.39 -11.28
CA ARG A 92 2.75 7.12 -10.84
C ARG A 92 1.30 7.31 -10.39
N THR A 93 1.00 8.34 -9.62
CA THR A 93 -0.34 8.66 -9.13
C THR A 93 -1.30 8.94 -10.29
N VAL A 94 -0.91 9.80 -11.20
CA VAL A 94 -1.67 10.11 -12.42
C VAL A 94 -1.89 8.85 -13.27
N TYR A 95 -0.86 8.04 -13.44
CA TYR A 95 -0.96 6.76 -14.16
C TYR A 95 -1.97 5.81 -13.51
N GLN A 96 -2.01 5.70 -12.17
CA GLN A 96 -2.97 4.85 -11.47
C GLN A 96 -4.42 5.26 -11.76
N PHE A 97 -4.74 6.56 -11.73
CA PHE A 97 -6.09 7.03 -12.06
C PHE A 97 -6.47 6.69 -13.51
N ARG A 98 -5.55 6.87 -14.46
CA ARG A 98 -5.76 6.50 -15.89
C ARG A 98 -5.94 4.99 -16.05
N LEU A 99 -5.10 4.19 -15.41
CA LEU A 99 -5.20 2.74 -15.45
C LEU A 99 -6.54 2.25 -14.88
N PHE A 100 -6.99 2.79 -13.75
CA PHE A 100 -8.30 2.42 -13.20
C PHE A 100 -9.45 2.89 -14.10
N ALA A 101 -9.33 4.00 -14.82
CA ALA A 101 -10.30 4.39 -15.83
C ALA A 101 -10.39 3.34 -16.95
N ASP A 102 -9.25 2.84 -17.44
CA ASP A 102 -9.21 1.80 -18.48
C ASP A 102 -9.78 0.46 -17.97
N VAL A 103 -9.51 0.09 -16.71
CA VAL A 103 -10.11 -1.09 -16.05
C VAL A 103 -11.63 -0.97 -15.95
N VAL A 104 -12.14 0.22 -15.63
CA VAL A 104 -13.58 0.49 -15.56
C VAL A 104 -14.22 0.40 -16.94
N ASP A 105 -13.57 0.90 -17.99
CA ASP A 105 -14.06 0.80 -19.37
C ASP A 105 -14.04 -0.64 -19.88
N GLU A 106 -13.00 -1.42 -19.55
CA GLU A 106 -12.91 -2.83 -19.92
C GLU A 106 -14.01 -3.67 -19.25
N GLY A 107 -14.31 -3.44 -17.98
CA GLY A 107 -15.45 -4.01 -17.28
C GLY A 107 -15.32 -5.45 -16.80
N GLY A 108 -14.21 -6.15 -17.05
CA GLY A 108 -13.99 -7.53 -16.63
C GLY A 108 -13.99 -7.72 -15.11
N TYR A 109 -13.66 -6.68 -14.37
CA TYR A 109 -13.71 -6.67 -12.91
C TYR A 109 -15.10 -6.93 -12.33
N LEU A 110 -16.18 -6.73 -13.10
CA LEU A 110 -17.55 -6.98 -12.68
C LEU A 110 -17.86 -8.48 -12.53
N GLU A 111 -17.09 -9.36 -13.17
CA GLU A 111 -17.33 -10.82 -13.19
C GLU A 111 -18.77 -11.16 -13.57
N ALA A 112 -19.34 -10.42 -14.54
CA ALA A 112 -20.72 -10.56 -14.95
C ALA A 112 -21.01 -11.99 -15.43
N THR A 113 -22.03 -12.61 -14.84
CA THR A 113 -22.42 -13.99 -15.13
C THR A 113 -23.92 -14.09 -15.28
N VAL A 114 -24.37 -14.78 -16.33
CA VAL A 114 -25.78 -15.04 -16.66
C VAL A 114 -25.94 -16.54 -16.85
N ASP A 115 -26.79 -17.15 -16.06
CA ASP A 115 -27.24 -18.53 -16.19
C ASP A 115 -28.74 -18.53 -16.42
N HIS A 116 -29.17 -18.81 -17.64
CA HIS A 116 -30.60 -18.87 -17.98
C HIS A 116 -31.31 -20.02 -17.26
N ALA A 117 -32.61 -19.89 -17.09
CA ALA A 117 -33.45 -20.96 -16.59
C ALA A 117 -33.32 -22.19 -17.51
N GLY A 118 -33.27 -23.38 -16.94
CA GLY A 118 -33.11 -24.61 -17.70
C GLY A 118 -32.91 -25.84 -16.80
N ASP A 119 -32.85 -26.99 -17.42
CA ASP A 119 -32.61 -28.25 -16.71
C ASP A 119 -31.13 -28.50 -16.48
N THR A 120 -30.81 -29.03 -15.30
CA THR A 120 -29.49 -29.48 -14.92
C THR A 120 -29.52 -30.89 -14.34
N PRO A 121 -28.39 -31.58 -14.24
CA PRO A 121 -28.35 -32.91 -13.58
C PRO A 121 -28.88 -32.91 -12.13
N MET A 122 -28.95 -31.73 -11.51
CA MET A 122 -29.46 -31.54 -10.13
C MET A 122 -30.94 -31.13 -10.10
N GLY A 123 -31.60 -31.03 -11.25
CA GLY A 123 -32.96 -30.53 -11.39
C GLY A 123 -33.05 -29.16 -12.07
N PRO A 124 -34.26 -28.57 -12.11
CA PRO A 124 -34.47 -27.26 -12.77
C PRO A 124 -33.68 -26.15 -12.09
N ARG A 125 -32.99 -25.34 -12.89
CA ARG A 125 -32.28 -24.10 -12.46
C ARG A 125 -33.12 -22.89 -12.83
N PRO A 126 -33.36 -21.92 -11.92
CA PRO A 126 -33.98 -20.66 -12.26
C PRO A 126 -33.02 -19.77 -13.09
N ASP A 127 -33.52 -18.65 -13.65
CA ASP A 127 -32.66 -17.60 -14.20
C ASP A 127 -31.87 -16.95 -13.06
N LEU A 128 -30.54 -17.00 -13.16
CA LEU A 128 -29.59 -16.45 -12.19
C LEU A 128 -28.63 -15.51 -12.88
N ARG A 129 -28.50 -14.30 -12.37
CA ARG A 129 -27.57 -13.29 -12.87
C ARG A 129 -26.77 -12.73 -11.74
N ARG A 130 -25.46 -12.61 -11.89
CA ARG A 130 -24.53 -12.20 -10.82
C ARG A 130 -23.49 -11.25 -11.37
N MET A 131 -23.16 -10.22 -10.60
CA MET A 131 -21.95 -9.42 -10.81
C MET A 131 -21.45 -8.83 -9.49
N LEU A 132 -20.27 -8.23 -9.53
CA LEU A 132 -19.74 -7.44 -8.42
C LEU A 132 -20.33 -6.04 -8.45
N VAL A 133 -20.75 -5.55 -7.26
CA VAL A 133 -21.33 -4.21 -7.05
C VAL A 133 -20.55 -3.45 -5.97
N PRO A 134 -20.55 -2.09 -5.97
CA PRO A 134 -19.87 -1.29 -4.96
C PRO A 134 -20.30 -1.63 -3.53
N LEU A 135 -19.38 -1.53 -2.59
CA LEU A 135 -19.69 -1.67 -1.15
C LEU A 135 -20.47 -0.45 -0.61
N GLY A 136 -20.10 0.76 -1.02
CA GLY A 136 -20.56 2.03 -0.46
C GLY A 136 -19.40 2.92 -0.03
N PRO A 137 -19.59 3.88 0.89
CA PRO A 137 -18.53 4.80 1.31
C PRO A 137 -17.33 4.09 1.94
N VAL A 138 -16.12 4.49 1.53
CA VAL A 138 -14.86 3.92 2.02
C VAL A 138 -14.09 4.96 2.82
N ALA A 139 -13.65 4.59 4.03
CA ALA A 139 -12.65 5.35 4.77
C ALA A 139 -11.24 4.99 4.28
N VAL A 140 -10.44 5.99 3.89
CA VAL A 140 -9.07 5.79 3.39
C VAL A 140 -8.08 6.45 4.32
N PHE A 141 -7.06 5.71 4.74
CA PHE A 141 -5.96 6.16 5.60
C PHE A 141 -4.64 6.03 4.84
N GLY A 142 -4.12 7.15 4.38
CA GLY A 142 -2.89 7.19 3.61
C GLY A 142 -1.61 7.00 4.43
N ALA A 143 -0.53 6.60 3.74
CA ALA A 143 0.79 6.41 4.31
C ALA A 143 1.56 7.73 4.46
N SER A 144 2.55 7.75 5.38
CA SER A 144 3.46 8.88 5.56
C SER A 144 4.51 9.03 4.45
N ASN A 145 5.01 7.90 3.97
CA ASN A 145 6.21 7.78 3.12
C ASN A 145 5.94 7.90 1.61
N PHE A 146 4.67 7.98 1.24
CA PHE A 146 4.20 8.19 -0.13
C PHE A 146 3.04 9.19 -0.11
N PRO A 147 3.35 10.51 -0.01
CA PRO A 147 2.34 11.56 0.18
C PRO A 147 1.35 11.69 -0.97
N LEU A 148 1.65 11.11 -2.13
CA LEU A 148 0.82 11.13 -3.34
C LEU A 148 0.28 9.73 -3.68
N ALA A 149 1.15 8.77 -3.99
CA ALA A 149 0.75 7.47 -4.54
C ALA A 149 0.00 6.56 -3.55
N PHE A 150 0.15 6.76 -2.24
CA PHE A 150 -0.51 6.00 -1.17
C PHE A 150 -1.17 6.89 -0.12
N SER A 151 -1.54 8.12 -0.49
CA SER A 151 -2.23 9.06 0.39
C SER A 151 -3.54 9.55 -0.25
N VAL A 152 -3.87 10.85 -0.15
CA VAL A 152 -5.14 11.41 -0.62
C VAL A 152 -5.44 11.07 -2.08
N PRO A 153 -4.54 11.32 -3.06
CA PRO A 153 -4.76 10.92 -4.46
C PRO A 153 -4.23 9.51 -4.75
N GLY A 154 -4.08 8.67 -3.74
CA GLY A 154 -3.40 7.38 -3.85
C GLY A 154 -4.24 6.27 -4.48
N GLY A 155 -3.60 5.09 -4.56
CA GLY A 155 -4.18 3.89 -5.18
C GLY A 155 -5.48 3.44 -4.51
N ASP A 156 -5.64 3.58 -3.19
CA ASP A 156 -6.86 3.21 -2.48
C ASP A 156 -8.02 4.12 -2.85
N THR A 157 -7.81 5.44 -2.92
CA THR A 157 -8.78 6.42 -3.40
C THR A 157 -9.20 6.13 -4.84
N ALA A 158 -8.22 5.94 -5.74
CA ALA A 158 -8.49 5.67 -7.15
C ALA A 158 -9.25 4.34 -7.34
N ALA A 159 -8.87 3.28 -6.62
CA ALA A 159 -9.50 1.96 -6.67
C ALA A 159 -10.94 1.98 -6.12
N ALA A 160 -11.19 2.69 -5.01
CA ALA A 160 -12.52 2.83 -4.44
C ALA A 160 -13.46 3.60 -5.39
N LEU A 161 -12.99 4.71 -5.96
CA LEU A 161 -13.75 5.49 -6.96
C LEU A 161 -14.03 4.67 -8.22
N ALA A 162 -13.06 3.90 -8.71
CA ALA A 162 -13.23 2.98 -9.83
C ALA A 162 -14.30 1.92 -9.56
N ALA A 163 -14.34 1.39 -8.34
CA ALA A 163 -15.39 0.46 -7.91
C ALA A 163 -16.78 1.12 -7.85
N GLY A 164 -16.86 2.45 -7.75
CA GLY A 164 -18.11 3.20 -7.61
C GLY A 164 -18.43 3.60 -6.17
N CYS A 165 -17.41 3.58 -5.29
CA CYS A 165 -17.50 4.00 -3.90
C CYS A 165 -17.02 5.44 -3.74
N ALA A 166 -17.75 6.28 -3.03
CA ALA A 166 -17.23 7.56 -2.56
C ALA A 166 -16.21 7.34 -1.43
N VAL A 167 -15.30 8.27 -1.26
CA VAL A 167 -14.22 8.15 -0.26
C VAL A 167 -14.23 9.30 0.73
N VAL A 168 -13.98 8.98 1.99
CA VAL A 168 -13.61 9.95 3.02
C VAL A 168 -12.18 9.65 3.42
N VAL A 169 -11.25 10.52 3.04
CA VAL A 169 -9.82 10.31 3.26
C VAL A 169 -9.40 11.01 4.56
N LYS A 170 -8.73 10.31 5.42
CA LYS A 170 -8.09 10.90 6.59
C LYS A 170 -6.68 11.36 6.22
N ALA A 171 -6.43 12.67 6.22
CA ALA A 171 -5.14 13.29 5.94
C ALA A 171 -4.04 12.77 6.87
N HIS A 172 -2.88 12.44 6.34
CA HIS A 172 -1.75 12.01 7.17
C HIS A 172 -1.08 13.20 7.87
N SER A 173 -0.74 13.03 9.14
CA SER A 173 -0.15 14.10 9.97
C SER A 173 1.25 14.55 9.55
N SER A 174 1.97 13.76 8.75
CA SER A 174 3.30 14.11 8.25
C SER A 174 3.28 15.07 7.06
N HIS A 175 2.14 15.23 6.37
CA HIS A 175 2.02 16.09 5.19
C HIS A 175 0.59 16.66 5.04
N PRO A 176 0.12 17.42 6.05
CA PRO A 176 -1.25 17.93 6.08
C PRO A 176 -1.55 18.94 4.97
N LEU A 177 -0.60 19.80 4.60
CA LEU A 177 -0.78 20.79 3.52
C LEU A 177 -0.85 20.13 2.15
N THR A 178 0.03 19.14 1.89
CA THR A 178 -0.03 18.30 0.67
C THR A 178 -1.37 17.58 0.58
N SER A 179 -1.85 17.02 1.70
CA SER A 179 -3.14 16.35 1.76
C SER A 179 -4.30 17.31 1.44
N ALA A 180 -4.29 18.50 2.01
CA ALA A 180 -5.32 19.52 1.77
C ALA A 180 -5.32 20.00 0.31
N LEU A 181 -4.12 20.23 -0.26
CA LEU A 181 -3.96 20.62 -1.67
C LEU A 181 -4.51 19.52 -2.61
N CYS A 182 -4.10 18.27 -2.42
CA CYS A 182 -4.59 17.17 -3.24
C CYS A 182 -6.10 16.94 -3.06
N GLY A 183 -6.63 17.08 -1.84
CA GLY A 183 -8.07 17.01 -1.57
C GLY A 183 -8.84 18.06 -2.35
N ARG A 184 -8.40 19.33 -2.33
CA ARG A 184 -8.98 20.43 -3.11
C ARG A 184 -8.98 20.13 -4.61
N ILE A 185 -7.84 19.68 -5.16
CA ILE A 185 -7.72 19.33 -6.59
C ILE A 185 -8.74 18.26 -6.98
N LEU A 186 -8.87 17.20 -6.19
CA LEU A 186 -9.83 16.13 -6.47
C LEU A 186 -11.29 16.60 -6.33
N GLU A 187 -11.61 17.40 -5.31
CA GLU A 187 -12.94 17.96 -5.12
C GLU A 187 -13.31 18.92 -6.26
N ASP A 188 -12.37 19.74 -6.73
CA ASP A 188 -12.56 20.62 -7.89
C ASP A 188 -12.81 19.80 -9.18
N ALA A 189 -12.08 18.69 -9.37
CA ALA A 189 -12.31 17.78 -10.48
C ALA A 189 -13.70 17.10 -10.39
N VAL A 190 -14.15 16.69 -9.19
CA VAL A 190 -15.51 16.18 -8.93
C VAL A 190 -16.56 17.19 -9.38
N ARG A 191 -16.41 18.43 -8.93
CA ARG A 191 -17.34 19.52 -9.26
C ARG A 191 -17.37 19.84 -10.76
N ALA A 192 -16.17 19.95 -11.37
CA ALA A 192 -16.02 20.23 -12.78
C ALA A 192 -16.56 19.12 -13.70
N HIS A 193 -16.62 17.87 -13.21
CA HIS A 193 -17.20 16.73 -13.92
C HIS A 193 -18.71 16.60 -13.72
N GLY A 194 -19.31 17.35 -12.80
CA GLY A 194 -20.70 17.20 -12.40
C GLY A 194 -20.96 15.91 -11.60
N ALA A 195 -19.94 15.41 -10.93
CA ALA A 195 -20.09 14.29 -10.01
C ALA A 195 -20.69 14.76 -8.66
N PRO A 196 -21.36 13.87 -7.91
CA PRO A 196 -22.04 14.26 -6.69
C PRO A 196 -21.07 14.80 -5.64
N GLU A 197 -21.52 15.82 -4.90
CA GLU A 197 -20.80 16.32 -3.73
C GLU A 197 -20.60 15.20 -2.71
N GLY A 198 -19.38 15.09 -2.16
CA GLY A 198 -19.01 14.02 -1.24
C GLY A 198 -18.44 12.76 -1.93
N THR A 199 -18.27 12.79 -3.27
CA THR A 199 -17.52 11.73 -3.98
C THR A 199 -16.10 11.57 -3.42
N VAL A 200 -15.44 12.68 -3.09
CA VAL A 200 -14.21 12.75 -2.31
C VAL A 200 -14.45 13.73 -1.17
N SER A 201 -14.03 13.37 0.03
CA SER A 201 -14.01 14.25 1.20
C SER A 201 -12.73 14.03 1.98
N LEU A 202 -12.25 15.09 2.65
CA LEU A 202 -11.03 15.04 3.46
C LEU A 202 -11.35 15.37 4.92
N VAL A 203 -10.78 14.62 5.86
CA VAL A 203 -10.84 14.90 7.30
C VAL A 203 -9.44 14.91 7.89
N HIS A 204 -9.24 15.71 8.94
CA HIS A 204 -7.95 15.90 9.59
C HIS A 204 -8.03 15.51 11.06
N GLY A 205 -6.95 14.96 11.59
CA GLY A 205 -6.81 14.61 13.01
C GLY A 205 -6.91 13.10 13.28
N THR A 206 -6.25 12.67 14.35
CA THR A 206 -6.23 11.24 14.73
C THR A 206 -7.60 10.80 15.25
N ASP A 207 -8.21 11.58 16.12
CA ASP A 207 -9.52 11.30 16.71
C ASP A 207 -10.61 11.32 15.64
N ALA A 208 -10.56 12.28 14.72
CA ALA A 208 -11.45 12.30 13.56
C ALA A 208 -11.35 11.01 12.71
N GLY A 209 -10.15 10.40 12.63
CA GLY A 209 -9.96 9.10 11.99
C GLY A 209 -10.68 7.96 12.73
N LEU A 210 -10.67 7.95 14.06
CA LEU A 210 -11.41 6.97 14.86
C LEU A 210 -12.92 7.17 14.74
N THR A 211 -13.40 8.42 14.82
CA THR A 211 -14.80 8.80 14.58
C THR A 211 -15.25 8.39 13.19
N LEU A 212 -14.42 8.59 12.15
CA LEU A 212 -14.70 8.18 10.78
C LEU A 212 -14.95 6.66 10.67
N VAL A 213 -14.09 5.85 11.28
CA VAL A 213 -14.24 4.38 11.26
C VAL A 213 -15.44 3.91 12.08
N ALA A 214 -15.80 4.63 13.14
CA ALA A 214 -16.98 4.35 13.95
C ALA A 214 -18.31 4.67 13.25
N ASP A 215 -18.31 5.56 12.26
CA ASP A 215 -19.54 6.01 11.59
C ASP A 215 -20.22 4.83 10.86
N PRO A 216 -21.53 4.57 11.13
CA PRO A 216 -22.22 3.40 10.59
C PRO A 216 -22.39 3.43 9.07
N ARG A 217 -22.24 4.58 8.41
CA ARG A 217 -22.33 4.74 6.95
C ARG A 217 -21.09 4.27 6.20
N ILE A 218 -19.94 4.19 6.87
CA ILE A 218 -18.71 3.65 6.29
C ILE A 218 -18.84 2.13 6.14
N THR A 219 -18.53 1.63 4.94
CA THR A 219 -18.74 0.24 4.54
C THR A 219 -17.44 -0.56 4.36
N ALA A 220 -16.30 0.13 4.30
CA ALA A 220 -14.97 -0.49 4.28
C ALA A 220 -13.92 0.51 4.76
N VAL A 221 -12.80 -0.01 5.25
CA VAL A 221 -11.63 0.77 5.67
C VAL A 221 -10.41 0.29 4.90
N ALA A 222 -9.73 1.19 4.17
CA ALA A 222 -8.43 0.97 3.56
C ALA A 222 -7.35 1.72 4.37
N PHE A 223 -6.32 1.01 4.78
CA PHE A 223 -5.29 1.55 5.67
C PHE A 223 -3.90 1.15 5.18
N THR A 224 -3.00 2.12 5.06
CA THR A 224 -1.57 1.88 4.85
C THR A 224 -0.79 2.52 6.00
N GLY A 225 -0.12 1.70 6.80
CA GLY A 225 0.63 2.21 7.95
C GLY A 225 1.11 1.11 8.91
N GLY A 226 1.58 1.52 10.08
CA GLY A 226 2.13 0.59 11.08
C GLY A 226 1.06 -0.19 11.85
N HIS A 227 1.48 -1.33 12.44
CA HIS A 227 0.62 -2.24 13.20
C HIS A 227 -0.16 -1.58 14.34
N ALA A 228 0.43 -0.62 15.05
CA ALA A 228 -0.24 0.07 16.16
C ALA A 228 -1.47 0.86 15.68
N GLY A 229 -1.35 1.57 14.53
CA GLY A 229 -2.48 2.28 13.92
C GLY A 229 -3.57 1.31 13.46
N ALA A 230 -3.17 0.21 12.81
CA ALA A 230 -4.11 -0.84 12.40
C ALA A 230 -4.86 -1.44 13.59
N ALA A 231 -4.16 -1.75 14.68
CA ALA A 231 -4.77 -2.30 15.90
C ALA A 231 -5.81 -1.35 16.50
N ALA A 232 -5.51 -0.04 16.57
CA ALA A 232 -6.45 0.96 17.07
C ALA A 232 -7.73 1.01 16.20
N LEU A 233 -7.60 1.05 14.86
CA LEU A 233 -8.74 1.06 13.96
C LEU A 233 -9.55 -0.24 14.04
N LYS A 234 -8.88 -1.40 14.11
CA LYS A 234 -9.55 -2.71 14.26
C LYS A 234 -10.33 -2.81 15.57
N THR A 235 -9.84 -2.20 16.64
CA THR A 235 -10.58 -2.11 17.92
C THR A 235 -11.89 -1.34 17.74
N VAL A 236 -11.87 -0.22 17.03
CA VAL A 236 -13.10 0.55 16.72
C VAL A 236 -14.03 -0.28 15.85
N ILE A 237 -13.52 -0.95 14.80
CA ILE A 237 -14.32 -1.81 13.91
C ILE A 237 -15.01 -2.93 14.70
N ALA A 238 -14.29 -3.56 15.62
CA ALA A 238 -14.82 -4.64 16.45
C ALA A 238 -15.93 -4.18 17.42
N ALA A 239 -15.97 -2.89 17.77
CA ALA A 239 -16.98 -2.29 18.62
C ALA A 239 -18.25 -1.83 17.86
N ARG A 240 -18.27 -1.92 16.52
CA ARG A 240 -19.43 -1.53 15.70
C ARG A 240 -20.52 -2.60 15.75
N ASP A 241 -21.78 -2.18 15.73
CA ASP A 241 -22.95 -3.07 15.57
C ASP A 241 -22.88 -3.87 14.25
N VAL A 242 -22.39 -3.22 13.17
CA VAL A 242 -22.18 -3.85 11.87
C VAL A 242 -20.68 -3.79 11.55
N PRO A 243 -19.95 -4.92 11.57
CA PRO A 243 -18.54 -4.96 11.23
C PRO A 243 -18.35 -4.66 9.74
N VAL A 244 -17.22 -4.04 9.42
CA VAL A 244 -16.82 -3.72 8.04
C VAL A 244 -15.47 -4.33 7.71
N PRO A 245 -15.20 -4.67 6.45
CA PRO A 245 -13.89 -5.14 6.04
C PRO A 245 -12.82 -4.06 6.28
N PHE A 246 -11.68 -4.53 6.79
CA PHE A 246 -10.47 -3.74 6.97
C PHE A 246 -9.40 -4.26 6.00
N TYR A 247 -8.86 -3.39 5.18
CA TYR A 247 -7.83 -3.70 4.19
C TYR A 247 -6.53 -3.01 4.58
N GLY A 248 -5.75 -3.68 5.44
CA GLY A 248 -4.52 -3.14 6.00
C GLY A 248 -3.28 -3.58 5.24
N GLU A 249 -2.47 -2.61 4.81
CA GLU A 249 -1.11 -2.77 4.33
C GLU A 249 -0.16 -2.31 5.43
N LEU A 250 0.53 -3.28 6.09
CA LEU A 250 1.15 -3.05 7.39
C LEU A 250 2.68 -3.07 7.38
N GLY A 251 3.30 -3.60 6.33
CA GLY A 251 4.74 -3.75 6.24
C GLY A 251 5.28 -5.03 6.85
N GLY A 252 6.59 -5.22 6.76
CA GLY A 252 7.27 -6.41 7.27
C GLY A 252 8.77 -6.38 6.99
N VAL A 253 9.46 -7.46 7.36
CA VAL A 253 10.92 -7.53 7.25
C VAL A 253 11.45 -7.83 5.84
N ASN A 254 10.62 -8.33 4.94
CA ASN A 254 10.95 -8.67 3.56
C ASN A 254 12.27 -9.41 3.40
N PRO A 255 12.30 -10.71 3.64
CA PRO A 255 13.54 -11.49 3.65
C PRO A 255 14.18 -11.54 2.26
N LEU A 256 15.50 -11.38 2.24
CA LEU A 256 16.37 -11.56 1.08
C LEU A 256 17.38 -12.65 1.37
N VAL A 257 17.40 -13.69 0.56
CA VAL A 257 18.36 -14.82 0.67
C VAL A 257 19.45 -14.65 -0.36
N VAL A 258 20.70 -14.75 0.06
CA VAL A 258 21.85 -14.87 -0.84
C VAL A 258 22.37 -16.30 -0.74
N THR A 259 22.40 -17.05 -1.86
CA THR A 259 22.96 -18.42 -1.86
C THR A 259 24.49 -18.40 -1.80
N VAL A 260 25.10 -19.53 -1.46
CA VAL A 260 26.57 -19.66 -1.44
C VAL A 260 27.16 -19.28 -2.79
N ARG A 261 26.58 -19.82 -3.88
CA ARG A 261 27.05 -19.55 -5.25
C ARG A 261 26.89 -18.09 -5.65
N ALA A 262 25.77 -17.46 -5.27
CA ALA A 262 25.57 -16.03 -5.53
C ALA A 262 26.61 -15.17 -4.79
N ALA A 263 26.95 -15.52 -3.55
CA ALA A 263 27.99 -14.83 -2.79
C ALA A 263 29.38 -15.01 -3.44
N GLU A 264 29.70 -16.23 -3.90
CA GLU A 264 30.97 -16.50 -4.59
C GLU A 264 31.09 -15.73 -5.91
N GLU A 265 30.03 -15.64 -6.68
CA GLU A 265 30.04 -15.03 -8.02
C GLU A 265 29.93 -13.50 -7.98
N ARG A 266 29.17 -12.91 -7.01
CA ARG A 266 28.69 -11.53 -7.12
C ARG A 266 28.65 -10.75 -5.79
N ALA A 267 29.43 -11.11 -4.77
CA ALA A 267 29.36 -10.48 -3.43
C ALA A 267 29.38 -8.94 -3.47
N GLU A 268 30.30 -8.33 -4.22
CA GLU A 268 30.44 -6.87 -4.29
C GLU A 268 29.21 -6.19 -4.93
N SER A 269 28.69 -6.72 -6.04
CA SER A 269 27.50 -6.15 -6.71
C SER A 269 26.22 -6.38 -5.88
N ILE A 270 26.11 -7.51 -5.18
CA ILE A 270 25.02 -7.76 -4.25
C ILE A 270 25.09 -6.77 -3.07
N ALA A 271 26.28 -6.54 -2.50
CA ALA A 271 26.46 -5.57 -1.42
C ALA A 271 26.04 -4.15 -1.84
N GLU A 272 26.44 -3.72 -3.04
CA GLU A 272 26.11 -2.40 -3.59
C GLU A 272 24.60 -2.23 -3.72
N GLY A 273 23.94 -3.10 -4.48
CA GLY A 273 22.51 -2.97 -4.69
C GLY A 273 21.68 -3.20 -3.41
N LEU A 274 22.16 -4.03 -2.48
CA LEU A 274 21.50 -4.21 -1.18
C LEU A 274 21.54 -2.92 -0.36
N VAL A 275 22.70 -2.27 -0.25
CA VAL A 275 22.84 -1.01 0.49
C VAL A 275 22.02 0.09 -0.18
N ASP A 276 22.06 0.21 -1.51
CA ASP A 276 21.23 1.14 -2.26
C ASP A 276 19.74 0.91 -1.97
N SER A 277 19.29 -0.34 -1.97
CA SER A 277 17.89 -0.71 -1.76
C SER A 277 17.41 -0.37 -0.35
N PHE A 278 18.13 -0.78 0.71
CA PHE A 278 17.62 -0.54 2.07
C PHE A 278 17.87 0.89 2.58
N THR A 279 18.70 1.68 1.91
CA THR A 279 18.89 3.10 2.26
C THR A 279 18.09 4.05 1.39
N LEU A 280 17.50 3.60 0.28
CA LEU A 280 16.67 4.40 -0.61
C LEU A 280 15.54 5.11 0.17
N GLY A 281 15.42 6.44 -0.02
CA GLY A 281 14.41 7.25 0.67
C GLY A 281 14.49 7.16 2.20
N GLY A 282 15.69 7.03 2.75
CA GLY A 282 15.90 6.84 4.17
C GLY A 282 15.43 5.49 4.69
N GLY A 283 15.36 4.47 3.85
CA GLY A 283 14.87 3.14 4.21
C GLY A 283 13.40 3.11 4.61
N GLN A 284 12.66 4.15 4.26
CA GLN A 284 11.25 4.32 4.63
C GLN A 284 10.32 3.74 3.56
N PHE A 285 10.55 2.47 3.20
CA PHE A 285 9.72 1.70 2.25
C PHE A 285 9.18 0.43 2.90
N CYS A 286 7.89 0.16 2.69
CA CYS A 286 7.25 -1.07 3.17
C CYS A 286 7.88 -2.34 2.57
N THR A 287 8.50 -2.23 1.39
CA THR A 287 9.18 -3.33 0.68
C THR A 287 10.70 -3.34 0.89
N LYS A 288 11.24 -2.51 1.78
CA LYS A 288 12.68 -2.52 2.09
C LYS A 288 13.15 -3.93 2.51
N PRO A 289 14.30 -4.44 1.99
CA PRO A 289 14.90 -5.68 2.49
C PRO A 289 15.46 -5.44 3.90
N GLY A 290 14.65 -5.69 4.92
CA GLY A 290 15.02 -5.48 6.32
C GLY A 290 15.72 -6.67 6.96
N LEU A 291 15.61 -7.86 6.36
CA LEU A 291 16.26 -9.10 6.79
C LEU A 291 17.00 -9.72 5.60
N VAL A 292 18.30 -10.01 5.79
CA VAL A 292 19.14 -10.61 4.76
C VAL A 292 19.79 -11.88 5.30
N LEU A 293 19.55 -13.00 4.65
CA LEU A 293 20.18 -14.27 4.99
C LEU A 293 21.43 -14.45 4.13
N VAL A 294 22.61 -14.50 4.77
CA VAL A 294 23.92 -14.57 4.12
C VAL A 294 24.60 -15.89 4.50
N PRO A 295 25.20 -16.64 3.55
CA PRO A 295 25.85 -17.90 3.89
C PRO A 295 27.08 -17.67 4.78
N ARG A 296 27.26 -18.52 5.80
CA ARG A 296 28.42 -18.52 6.68
C ARG A 296 29.61 -19.22 6.00
N THR A 297 30.21 -18.53 5.03
CA THR A 297 31.35 -18.96 4.21
C THR A 297 32.27 -17.76 3.99
N PRO A 298 33.50 -17.96 3.55
CA PRO A 298 34.42 -16.84 3.24
C PRO A 298 33.83 -15.83 2.23
N ALA A 299 33.04 -16.30 1.24
CA ALA A 299 32.38 -15.42 0.28
C ALA A 299 31.24 -14.62 0.94
N GLY A 300 30.47 -15.25 1.82
CA GLY A 300 29.42 -14.57 2.60
C GLY A 300 30.00 -13.56 3.60
N ASP A 301 31.10 -13.88 4.24
CA ASP A 301 31.84 -12.94 5.11
C ASP A 301 32.35 -11.74 4.31
N GLY A 302 32.91 -11.99 3.09
CA GLY A 302 33.26 -10.91 2.16
C GLY A 302 32.12 -10.01 1.77
N LEU A 303 30.92 -10.58 1.56
CA LEU A 303 29.68 -9.82 1.31
C LEU A 303 29.31 -8.94 2.53
N VAL A 304 29.36 -9.50 3.75
CA VAL A 304 29.08 -8.73 4.99
C VAL A 304 30.04 -7.55 5.12
N ASP A 305 31.32 -7.77 4.91
CA ASP A 305 32.35 -6.72 4.97
C ASP A 305 32.15 -5.65 3.90
N ALA A 306 31.75 -6.04 2.68
CA ALA A 306 31.42 -5.11 1.62
C ALA A 306 30.19 -4.23 1.98
N VAL A 307 29.15 -4.82 2.57
CA VAL A 307 27.98 -4.07 3.07
C VAL A 307 28.38 -3.08 4.17
N ARG A 308 29.19 -3.50 5.16
CA ARG A 308 29.67 -2.65 6.25
C ARG A 308 30.44 -1.43 5.73
N ARG A 309 31.39 -1.64 4.82
CA ARG A 309 32.16 -0.54 4.20
C ARG A 309 31.23 0.47 3.51
N ARG A 310 30.28 -0.02 2.70
CA ARG A 310 29.35 0.83 1.94
C ARG A 310 28.39 1.60 2.85
N VAL A 311 27.97 1.01 3.97
CA VAL A 311 27.10 1.69 4.96
C VAL A 311 27.86 2.82 5.68
N ALA A 312 29.14 2.61 6.00
CA ALA A 312 29.96 3.61 6.69
C ALA A 312 30.04 4.95 5.93
N ASP A 313 30.02 4.89 4.59
CA ASP A 313 30.16 6.05 3.71
C ASP A 313 28.81 6.64 3.24
N ARG A 314 27.67 6.08 3.71
CA ARG A 314 26.35 6.57 3.25
C ARG A 314 25.97 7.92 3.88
N PRO A 315 25.38 8.82 3.06
CA PRO A 315 24.85 10.07 3.56
C PRO A 315 23.64 9.81 4.47
N LEU A 316 23.33 10.80 5.28
CA LEU A 316 22.26 10.75 6.28
C LEU A 316 20.96 11.27 5.72
N PRO A 317 19.98 10.39 5.50
CA PRO A 317 18.66 10.81 5.07
C PRO A 317 17.87 11.44 6.24
N ALA A 318 16.96 12.34 5.92
CA ALA A 318 15.96 12.79 6.86
C ALA A 318 14.85 11.74 7.01
N MET A 319 14.41 11.51 8.25
CA MET A 319 13.19 10.76 8.53
C MET A 319 11.98 11.69 8.37
N LEU A 320 10.83 11.16 8.00
CA LEU A 320 9.63 11.94 7.67
C LEU A 320 9.06 12.77 8.85
N ASN A 321 9.30 12.32 10.07
CA ASN A 321 8.90 13.04 11.28
C ASN A 321 9.70 12.55 12.49
N ASP A 322 9.56 13.28 13.60
CA ASP A 322 10.21 13.02 14.88
C ASP A 322 9.88 11.62 15.47
N ARG A 323 8.61 11.18 15.36
CA ARG A 323 8.18 9.87 15.87
C ARG A 323 8.84 8.72 15.11
N ILE A 324 8.96 8.86 13.78
CA ILE A 324 9.64 7.84 12.96
C ILE A 324 11.13 7.83 13.30
N ALA A 325 11.75 9.02 13.45
CA ALA A 325 13.15 9.12 13.86
C ALA A 325 13.41 8.49 15.24
N ALA A 326 12.55 8.77 16.22
CA ALA A 326 12.64 8.19 17.56
C ALA A 326 12.41 6.66 17.53
N SER A 327 11.43 6.18 16.76
CA SER A 327 11.16 4.74 16.59
C SER A 327 12.34 4.01 15.94
N TYR A 328 12.98 4.64 14.95
CA TYR A 328 14.18 4.10 14.32
C TYR A 328 15.34 4.02 15.31
N ALA A 329 15.60 5.07 16.08
CA ALA A 329 16.65 5.09 17.10
C ALA A 329 16.46 3.95 18.11
N GLY A 330 15.25 3.80 18.68
CA GLY A 330 14.92 2.70 19.58
C GLY A 330 15.01 1.32 18.91
N GLY A 331 14.77 1.23 17.60
CA GLY A 331 14.99 0.03 16.82
C GLY A 331 16.45 -0.35 16.72
N LEU A 332 17.33 0.63 16.49
CA LEU A 332 18.79 0.42 16.46
C LEU A 332 19.32 0.00 17.84
N ASP A 333 18.81 0.56 18.92
CA ASP A 333 19.23 0.17 20.28
C ASP A 333 18.87 -1.28 20.58
N ARG A 334 17.69 -1.75 20.16
CA ARG A 334 17.30 -3.16 20.27
C ARG A 334 18.21 -4.08 19.44
N LEU A 335 18.56 -3.68 18.21
CA LEU A 335 19.48 -4.46 17.36
C LEU A 335 20.88 -4.51 17.96
N ALA A 336 21.38 -3.39 18.50
CA ALA A 336 22.70 -3.31 19.12
C ALA A 336 22.82 -4.19 20.38
N ALA A 337 21.73 -4.50 21.03
CA ALA A 337 21.73 -5.39 22.21
C ALA A 337 22.01 -6.87 21.86
N THR A 338 21.79 -7.29 20.61
CA THR A 338 21.86 -8.70 20.18
C THR A 338 22.73 -8.96 18.97
N ALA A 339 23.10 -7.93 18.22
CA ALA A 339 23.82 -8.01 16.96
C ALA A 339 25.00 -7.04 16.92
N ASP A 340 26.02 -7.38 16.12
CA ASP A 340 27.13 -6.47 15.84
C ASP A 340 26.68 -5.37 14.87
N LEU A 341 26.62 -4.14 15.37
CA LEU A 341 26.03 -3.00 14.66
C LEU A 341 27.10 -2.06 14.10
N THR A 342 27.15 -1.91 12.78
CA THR A 342 27.93 -0.89 12.07
C THR A 342 27.01 0.25 11.66
N ARG A 343 27.39 1.51 11.91
CA ARG A 343 26.65 2.73 11.55
C ARG A 343 27.51 3.62 10.67
N SER A 344 26.87 4.41 9.81
CA SER A 344 27.59 5.49 9.09
C SER A 344 28.16 6.53 10.06
N ALA A 345 29.06 7.38 9.55
CA ALA A 345 29.70 8.44 10.34
C ALA A 345 28.66 9.34 11.04
N GLU A 346 29.06 9.97 12.14
CA GLU A 346 28.19 10.87 12.88
C GLU A 346 28.09 12.22 12.15
N PRO A 347 26.88 12.78 11.94
CA PRO A 347 26.72 14.06 11.30
C PRO A 347 26.60 15.18 12.32
N ASP A 348 26.79 16.41 11.85
CA ASP A 348 26.10 17.56 12.42
C ASP A 348 24.58 17.33 12.24
N ARG A 349 23.84 17.25 13.34
CA ARG A 349 22.42 16.90 13.33
C ARG A 349 21.58 18.15 13.09
N GLU A 350 21.11 18.32 11.84
CA GLU A 350 19.98 19.20 11.57
C GLU A 350 18.74 18.36 11.27
N GLY A 351 17.61 18.77 11.76
CA GLY A 351 16.32 18.13 11.51
C GLY A 351 16.22 16.69 12.02
N TYR A 352 15.52 15.87 11.27
CA TYR A 352 15.29 14.45 11.61
C TYR A 352 16.27 13.50 10.91
N ARG A 353 17.50 13.95 10.64
CA ARG A 353 18.53 13.12 9.98
C ARG A 353 18.92 11.95 10.85
N THR A 354 19.16 10.82 10.20
CA THR A 354 19.51 9.57 10.88
C THR A 354 20.67 8.84 10.19
N ARG A 355 21.32 7.94 10.90
CA ARG A 355 22.48 7.18 10.45
C ARG A 355 22.05 5.86 9.85
N PRO A 356 22.30 5.58 8.55
CA PRO A 356 22.22 4.23 8.01
C PRO A 356 23.03 3.23 8.84
N ALA A 357 22.52 2.01 8.95
CA ALA A 357 23.14 0.98 9.77
C ALA A 357 22.99 -0.41 9.16
N VAL A 358 23.88 -1.31 9.55
CA VAL A 358 23.75 -2.75 9.32
C VAL A 358 24.04 -3.49 10.60
N ALA A 359 23.18 -4.42 10.97
CA ALA A 359 23.34 -5.31 12.11
C ALA A 359 23.68 -6.72 11.60
N VAL A 360 24.60 -7.42 12.25
CA VAL A 360 25.04 -8.77 11.85
C VAL A 360 25.00 -9.69 13.06
N LEU A 361 24.41 -10.89 12.87
CA LEU A 361 24.43 -11.96 13.88
C LEU A 361 24.42 -13.33 13.20
N ASP A 362 24.67 -14.39 13.97
CA ASP A 362 24.58 -15.75 13.48
C ASP A 362 23.18 -16.33 13.65
N ALA A 363 22.82 -17.30 12.80
CA ALA A 363 21.48 -17.89 12.76
C ALA A 363 21.06 -18.54 14.09
N GLU A 364 22.04 -19.02 14.87
CA GLU A 364 21.82 -19.62 16.20
C GLU A 364 21.34 -18.60 17.23
N GLN A 365 21.62 -17.31 17.03
CA GLN A 365 21.21 -16.20 17.90
C GLN A 365 19.92 -15.53 17.41
N PHE A 366 19.46 -15.87 16.21
CA PHE A 366 18.35 -15.19 15.55
C PHE A 366 17.00 -15.77 15.91
N ASP A 367 16.13 -14.97 16.52
CA ASP A 367 14.72 -15.31 16.70
C ASP A 367 13.92 -14.99 15.43
N ALA A 368 13.78 -15.99 14.56
CA ALA A 368 13.06 -15.83 13.29
C ALA A 368 11.56 -15.56 13.46
N ALA A 369 10.94 -16.00 14.54
CA ALA A 369 9.51 -15.80 14.79
C ALA A 369 9.21 -14.42 15.39
N GLY A 370 10.15 -13.89 16.20
CA GLY A 370 10.02 -12.59 16.87
C GLY A 370 10.62 -11.41 16.11
N VAL A 371 11.16 -11.64 14.90
CA VAL A 371 11.74 -10.54 14.11
C VAL A 371 10.70 -9.49 13.74
N ALA A 372 11.00 -8.23 14.04
CA ALA A 372 10.14 -7.09 13.75
C ALA A 372 10.82 -6.10 12.79
N GLU A 373 10.03 -5.39 12.02
CA GLU A 373 10.50 -4.31 11.16
C GLU A 373 11.09 -3.16 11.99
N VAL A 374 12.26 -2.68 11.55
CA VAL A 374 12.81 -1.38 11.96
C VAL A 374 12.68 -0.45 10.76
N PHE A 375 11.68 0.42 10.79
CA PHE A 375 11.36 1.34 9.69
C PHE A 375 12.39 2.46 9.61
N GLY A 376 13.25 2.40 8.60
CA GLY A 376 14.40 3.29 8.40
C GLY A 376 15.57 2.60 7.71
N PRO A 377 16.71 3.28 7.51
CA PRO A 377 17.83 2.80 6.69
C PRO A 377 18.69 1.76 7.41
N VAL A 378 18.12 0.61 7.75
CA VAL A 378 18.83 -0.51 8.39
C VAL A 378 18.41 -1.83 7.79
N ALA A 379 19.38 -2.76 7.72
CA ALA A 379 19.15 -4.18 7.44
C ALA A 379 19.81 -5.04 8.51
N LEU A 380 19.17 -6.16 8.85
CA LEU A 380 19.70 -7.21 9.69
C LEU A 380 20.25 -8.33 8.79
N LEU A 381 21.54 -8.59 8.86
CA LEU A 381 22.20 -9.69 8.17
C LEU A 381 22.34 -10.88 9.13
N VAL A 382 21.77 -12.01 8.76
CA VAL A 382 21.82 -13.25 9.53
C VAL A 382 22.69 -14.25 8.77
N ARG A 383 23.82 -14.65 9.38
CA ARG A 383 24.71 -15.62 8.78
C ARG A 383 24.21 -17.05 9.04
N TYR A 384 23.93 -17.80 7.99
CA TYR A 384 23.35 -19.13 8.08
C TYR A 384 24.32 -20.22 7.60
N SER A 385 24.25 -21.43 8.21
CA SER A 385 24.82 -22.64 7.61
C SER A 385 23.80 -23.25 6.62
N PRO A 386 24.22 -23.96 5.58
CA PRO A 386 23.31 -24.53 4.58
C PRO A 386 22.14 -25.32 5.18
N GLU A 387 22.39 -26.05 6.26
CA GLU A 387 21.38 -26.88 6.93
C GLU A 387 20.36 -26.04 7.72
N ALA A 388 20.74 -24.84 8.15
CA ALA A 388 19.88 -23.95 8.94
C ALA A 388 18.91 -23.14 8.07
N LEU A 389 19.17 -22.96 6.76
CA LEU A 389 18.41 -22.05 5.90
C LEU A 389 16.93 -22.40 5.82
N GLU A 390 16.60 -23.64 5.44
CA GLU A 390 15.21 -24.05 5.27
C GLU A 390 14.40 -24.00 6.56
N PRO A 391 14.87 -24.55 7.71
CA PRO A 391 14.20 -24.39 9.00
C PRO A 391 13.99 -22.94 9.39
N LEU A 392 14.95 -22.06 9.09
CA LEU A 392 14.89 -20.65 9.40
C LEU A 392 13.79 -19.96 8.54
N LEU A 393 13.78 -20.20 7.24
CA LEU A 393 12.76 -19.64 6.32
C LEU A 393 11.34 -20.05 6.71
N ARG A 394 11.14 -21.28 7.18
CA ARG A 394 9.84 -21.78 7.63
C ARG A 394 9.30 -21.07 8.88
N ARG A 395 10.16 -20.46 9.69
CA ARG A 395 9.80 -19.76 10.92
C ARG A 395 9.58 -18.26 10.73
N LEU A 396 9.96 -17.68 9.58
CA LEU A 396 9.77 -16.27 9.31
C LEU A 396 8.28 -15.90 9.28
N PRO A 397 7.90 -14.70 9.76
CA PRO A 397 6.56 -14.18 9.57
C PRO A 397 6.26 -13.91 8.09
N GLY A 398 4.98 -13.67 7.78
CA GLY A 398 4.58 -13.24 6.44
C GLY A 398 5.19 -11.91 6.04
N ALA A 399 5.49 -11.75 4.74
CA ALA A 399 6.15 -10.59 4.18
C ALA A 399 5.45 -10.14 2.88
N LEU A 400 5.68 -8.88 2.48
CA LEU A 400 5.23 -8.38 1.17
C LEU A 400 6.05 -9.01 0.05
N VAL A 401 7.36 -9.18 0.25
CA VAL A 401 8.30 -9.68 -0.75
C VAL A 401 9.28 -10.63 -0.11
N GLY A 402 9.52 -11.76 -0.77
CA GLY A 402 10.67 -12.61 -0.55
C GLY A 402 11.63 -12.49 -1.75
N THR A 403 12.92 -12.33 -1.50
CA THR A 403 13.92 -12.17 -2.56
C THR A 403 14.97 -13.27 -2.47
N VAL A 404 15.41 -13.80 -3.61
CA VAL A 404 16.51 -14.76 -3.68
C VAL A 404 17.55 -14.30 -4.70
N HIS A 405 18.78 -14.14 -4.26
CA HIS A 405 19.94 -14.05 -5.14
C HIS A 405 20.57 -15.43 -5.27
N GLY A 406 20.44 -16.02 -6.47
CA GLY A 406 20.97 -17.33 -6.82
C GLY A 406 22.27 -17.25 -7.60
N GLY A 407 23.03 -18.36 -7.66
CA GLY A 407 24.17 -18.50 -8.55
C GLY A 407 23.73 -18.72 -9.99
N SER A 408 24.68 -18.63 -10.91
CA SER A 408 24.47 -18.96 -12.32
C SER A 408 24.17 -20.45 -12.52
N GLY A 409 23.29 -20.76 -13.44
CA GLY A 409 22.88 -22.15 -13.77
C GLY A 409 21.98 -22.81 -12.73
N ASP A 410 22.19 -24.10 -12.52
CA ASP A 410 21.42 -24.90 -11.57
C ASP A 410 21.85 -24.60 -10.12
N ASP A 411 20.92 -24.12 -9.29
CA ASP A 411 21.15 -23.80 -7.88
C ASP A 411 19.96 -24.30 -7.03
N PRO A 412 20.05 -25.55 -6.53
CA PRO A 412 18.98 -26.15 -5.72
C PRO A 412 18.67 -25.35 -4.43
N VAL A 413 19.64 -24.59 -3.89
CA VAL A 413 19.42 -23.74 -2.71
C VAL A 413 18.54 -22.55 -3.08
N ARG A 414 18.75 -21.94 -4.25
CA ARG A 414 17.87 -20.90 -4.80
C ARG A 414 16.44 -21.39 -4.93
N ASP A 415 16.27 -22.58 -5.54
CA ASP A 415 14.94 -23.14 -5.85
C ASP A 415 14.19 -23.51 -4.56
N GLY A 416 14.90 -24.12 -3.60
CA GLY A 416 14.35 -24.43 -2.28
C GLY A 416 13.96 -23.18 -1.47
N ALA A 417 14.82 -22.16 -1.49
CA ALA A 417 14.54 -20.87 -0.83
C ALA A 417 13.34 -20.15 -1.46
N ALA A 418 13.26 -20.14 -2.79
CA ALA A 418 12.14 -19.56 -3.52
C ALA A 418 10.82 -20.26 -3.20
N ALA A 419 10.80 -21.59 -3.15
CA ALA A 419 9.62 -22.36 -2.76
C ALA A 419 9.17 -22.07 -1.32
N ALA A 420 10.12 -21.97 -0.38
CA ALA A 420 9.82 -21.62 1.02
C ALA A 420 9.24 -20.20 1.13
N LEU A 421 9.82 -19.22 0.43
CA LEU A 421 9.37 -17.83 0.43
C LEU A 421 8.03 -17.64 -0.28
N ALA A 422 7.70 -18.42 -1.30
CA ALA A 422 6.42 -18.38 -1.98
C ALA A 422 5.23 -18.67 -1.03
N GLY A 423 5.43 -19.52 -0.02
CA GLY A 423 4.43 -19.79 1.00
C GLY A 423 4.27 -18.67 2.06
N ARG A 424 5.15 -17.65 2.06
CA ARG A 424 5.21 -16.61 3.10
C ARG A 424 5.29 -15.19 2.58
N SER A 425 5.21 -15.00 1.26
CA SER A 425 5.32 -13.68 0.65
C SER A 425 4.24 -13.48 -0.41
N GLY A 426 3.84 -12.24 -0.62
CA GLY A 426 2.94 -11.90 -1.71
C GLY A 426 3.62 -11.86 -3.08
N ARG A 427 4.94 -11.65 -3.09
CA ARG A 427 5.78 -11.59 -4.29
C ARG A 427 7.11 -12.30 -4.04
N VAL A 428 7.57 -13.10 -5.00
CA VAL A 428 8.93 -13.67 -5.00
C VAL A 428 9.74 -13.00 -6.09
N LEU A 429 10.93 -12.53 -5.75
CA LEU A 429 11.82 -11.78 -6.61
C LEU A 429 13.16 -12.52 -6.75
N PHE A 430 13.72 -12.53 -7.95
CA PHE A 430 15.02 -13.16 -8.23
C PHE A 430 16.03 -12.11 -8.68
N ASP A 431 17.24 -12.19 -8.14
CA ASP A 431 18.43 -11.44 -8.54
C ASP A 431 18.25 -9.92 -8.68
N GLY A 432 17.31 -9.37 -7.90
CA GLY A 432 16.98 -7.94 -7.85
C GLY A 432 16.71 -7.48 -6.43
N TYR A 433 16.16 -6.27 -6.30
CA TYR A 433 15.88 -5.68 -4.99
C TYR A 433 14.41 -5.32 -4.87
N PRO A 434 13.79 -5.56 -3.70
CA PRO A 434 12.34 -5.48 -3.54
C PRO A 434 11.80 -4.05 -3.45
N THR A 435 12.66 -3.06 -3.24
CA THR A 435 12.28 -1.66 -3.05
C THR A 435 11.70 -1.08 -4.33
N GLY A 436 10.44 -0.71 -4.28
CA GLY A 436 9.65 -0.30 -5.42
C GLY A 436 8.67 -1.37 -5.91
N VAL A 437 7.51 -0.92 -6.41
CA VAL A 437 6.43 -1.78 -6.88
C VAL A 437 5.86 -1.19 -8.17
N ALA A 438 5.93 -1.94 -9.26
CA ALA A 438 5.32 -1.54 -10.53
C ALA A 438 3.78 -1.59 -10.43
N VAL A 439 3.11 -0.66 -11.08
CA VAL A 439 1.65 -0.68 -11.22
C VAL A 439 1.31 -1.42 -12.51
N SER A 440 0.82 -2.65 -12.40
CA SER A 440 0.52 -3.50 -13.57
C SER A 440 -0.53 -4.56 -13.22
N TRP A 441 -1.08 -5.23 -14.26
CA TRP A 441 -2.10 -6.26 -14.09
C TRP A 441 -1.61 -7.48 -13.30
N ALA A 442 -0.37 -7.91 -13.50
CA ALA A 442 0.21 -9.07 -12.84
C ALA A 442 0.83 -8.75 -11.47
N GLN A 443 0.69 -7.53 -10.98
CA GLN A 443 1.29 -7.14 -9.70
C GLN A 443 0.48 -7.65 -8.52
N GLN A 444 1.20 -8.15 -7.52
CA GLN A 444 0.70 -8.40 -6.18
C GLN A 444 1.49 -7.56 -5.18
N HIS A 445 0.79 -6.66 -4.47
CA HIS A 445 1.29 -5.95 -3.30
C HIS A 445 0.36 -6.23 -2.14
N GLY A 446 0.84 -7.04 -1.25
CA GLY A 446 0.16 -7.68 -0.13
C GLY A 446 0.96 -8.91 0.26
N GLY A 447 0.55 -9.64 1.26
CA GLY A 447 1.21 -10.86 1.70
C GLY A 447 0.49 -11.49 2.89
N PRO A 448 0.95 -12.64 3.38
CA PRO A 448 0.41 -13.23 4.59
C PRO A 448 0.63 -12.31 5.81
N TRP A 449 -0.19 -12.49 6.84
CA TRP A 449 0.01 -11.82 8.12
C TRP A 449 1.44 -12.05 8.65
N PRO A 450 2.13 -11.02 9.17
CA PRO A 450 1.65 -9.68 9.55
C PRO A 450 1.80 -8.60 8.47
N ALA A 451 2.27 -8.92 7.26
CA ALA A 451 2.48 -7.91 6.22
C ALA A 451 1.19 -7.25 5.75
N THR A 452 0.12 -8.04 5.59
CA THR A 452 -1.25 -7.56 5.40
C THR A 452 -2.24 -8.40 6.21
N ASP A 453 -3.45 -7.93 6.36
CA ASP A 453 -4.51 -8.67 7.04
C ASP A 453 -5.65 -9.11 6.09
N ASN A 454 -5.40 -9.06 4.80
CA ASN A 454 -6.35 -9.46 3.76
C ASN A 454 -5.62 -10.18 2.61
N GLN A 455 -6.38 -10.78 1.69
CA GLN A 455 -5.83 -11.55 0.57
C GLN A 455 -5.77 -10.77 -0.75
N HIS A 456 -6.13 -9.49 -0.76
CA HIS A 456 -6.14 -8.67 -1.96
C HIS A 456 -4.85 -7.89 -2.11
N THR A 457 -4.51 -7.56 -3.35
CA THR A 457 -3.45 -6.58 -3.63
C THR A 457 -3.93 -5.16 -3.35
N SER A 458 -3.02 -4.28 -2.89
CA SER A 458 -3.27 -2.84 -2.80
C SER A 458 -2.77 -2.07 -4.04
N VAL A 459 -2.01 -2.71 -4.93
CA VAL A 459 -1.45 -2.09 -6.14
C VAL A 459 -1.89 -2.83 -7.39
N GLY A 460 -2.19 -2.09 -8.44
CA GLY A 460 -2.64 -2.61 -9.71
C GLY A 460 -4.15 -2.83 -9.80
N PRO A 461 -4.65 -3.22 -10.98
CA PRO A 461 -6.09 -3.29 -11.29
C PRO A 461 -6.90 -4.16 -10.32
N ALA A 462 -6.34 -5.28 -9.87
CA ALA A 462 -7.03 -6.18 -8.95
C ALA A 462 -7.32 -5.56 -7.57
N GLY A 463 -6.66 -4.44 -7.22
CA GLY A 463 -6.88 -3.71 -5.96
C GLY A 463 -8.30 -3.19 -5.78
N LEU A 464 -9.00 -2.93 -6.86
CA LEU A 464 -10.39 -2.46 -6.85
C LEU A 464 -11.37 -3.51 -6.27
N ARG A 465 -11.05 -4.81 -6.32
CA ARG A 465 -11.91 -5.88 -5.76
C ARG A 465 -12.17 -5.74 -4.26
N ARG A 466 -11.30 -5.06 -3.53
CA ARG A 466 -11.47 -4.75 -2.10
C ARG A 466 -12.75 -3.95 -1.81
N PHE A 467 -13.23 -3.19 -2.77
CA PHE A 467 -14.36 -2.26 -2.62
C PHE A 467 -15.63 -2.76 -3.30
N LEU A 468 -15.67 -4.05 -3.66
CA LEU A 468 -16.77 -4.70 -4.34
C LEU A 468 -17.29 -5.89 -3.53
N ARG A 469 -18.58 -6.19 -3.70
CA ARG A 469 -19.21 -7.41 -3.20
C ARG A 469 -20.03 -8.10 -4.30
N PRO A 470 -20.18 -9.42 -4.27
CA PRO A 470 -21.08 -10.12 -5.18
C PRO A 470 -22.56 -9.84 -4.84
N LEU A 471 -23.36 -9.73 -5.90
CA LEU A 471 -24.81 -9.71 -5.80
C LEU A 471 -25.41 -10.60 -6.91
N ALA A 472 -26.34 -11.45 -6.55
CA ALA A 472 -27.08 -12.30 -7.49
C ALA A 472 -28.55 -11.86 -7.55
N TRP A 473 -29.10 -11.86 -8.77
CA TRP A 473 -30.52 -11.64 -9.07
C TRP A 473 -31.08 -12.96 -9.56
N GLN A 474 -32.19 -13.41 -8.95
CA GLN A 474 -32.90 -14.61 -9.34
C GLN A 474 -34.28 -14.25 -9.89
N ASN A 475 -34.59 -14.69 -11.10
CA ASN A 475 -35.86 -14.43 -11.80
C ASN A 475 -36.23 -12.93 -11.83
N SER A 476 -35.21 -12.06 -11.96
CA SER A 476 -35.40 -10.61 -11.91
C SER A 476 -36.06 -10.09 -13.18
N PRO A 477 -37.04 -9.16 -13.08
CA PRO A 477 -37.52 -8.41 -14.24
C PRO A 477 -36.33 -7.67 -14.92
N ALA A 478 -36.32 -7.70 -16.26
CA ALA A 478 -35.20 -7.17 -17.04
C ALA A 478 -34.88 -5.70 -16.76
N HIS A 479 -35.90 -4.87 -16.45
CA HIS A 479 -35.73 -3.45 -16.18
C HIS A 479 -35.01 -3.15 -14.83
N LEU A 480 -35.03 -4.10 -13.90
CA LEU A 480 -34.34 -4.01 -12.61
C LEU A 480 -32.88 -4.51 -12.66
N LEU A 481 -32.50 -5.17 -13.75
CA LEU A 481 -31.13 -5.65 -13.93
C LEU A 481 -30.19 -4.49 -14.30
N PRO A 482 -28.94 -4.48 -13.78
CA PRO A 482 -27.88 -3.65 -14.33
C PRO A 482 -27.73 -3.88 -15.84
N PRO A 483 -27.36 -2.85 -16.63
CA PRO A 483 -27.19 -2.99 -18.08
C PRO A 483 -26.33 -4.20 -18.47
N GLU A 484 -25.22 -4.42 -17.77
CA GLU A 484 -24.25 -5.47 -18.03
C GLU A 484 -24.80 -6.91 -17.86
N LEU A 485 -25.95 -7.06 -17.21
CA LEU A 485 -26.62 -8.35 -17.00
C LEU A 485 -27.87 -8.53 -17.89
N ARG A 486 -28.23 -7.54 -18.70
CA ARG A 486 -29.36 -7.65 -19.62
C ARG A 486 -29.05 -8.50 -20.83
N GLU A 487 -30.13 -9.04 -21.46
CA GLU A 487 -29.97 -9.74 -22.72
C GLU A 487 -29.41 -8.81 -23.81
N GLY A 488 -28.53 -9.37 -24.66
CA GLY A 488 -27.95 -8.64 -25.78
C GLY A 488 -26.87 -7.64 -25.40
N ASP A 489 -26.59 -7.37 -24.11
CA ASP A 489 -25.46 -6.53 -23.73
C ASP A 489 -24.15 -7.24 -24.06
N ALA A 490 -23.27 -6.54 -24.77
CA ALA A 490 -21.92 -7.01 -25.13
C ALA A 490 -20.85 -5.98 -24.73
N SER A 491 -21.15 -5.09 -23.77
CA SER A 491 -20.27 -4.00 -23.36
C SER A 491 -19.16 -4.44 -22.40
N VAL A 492 -19.26 -5.65 -21.82
CA VAL A 492 -18.28 -6.18 -20.86
C VAL A 492 -18.03 -7.68 -21.11
N PRO A 493 -16.84 -8.20 -20.73
CA PRO A 493 -16.63 -9.64 -20.63
C PRO A 493 -17.64 -10.26 -19.66
N ARG A 494 -18.33 -11.32 -20.07
CA ARG A 494 -19.29 -12.02 -19.21
C ARG A 494 -19.34 -13.52 -19.49
N ARG A 495 -19.74 -14.28 -18.50
CA ARG A 495 -20.01 -15.72 -18.65
C ARG A 495 -21.49 -15.93 -18.84
N VAL A 496 -21.87 -16.58 -19.95
CA VAL A 496 -23.27 -16.91 -20.27
C VAL A 496 -23.39 -18.42 -20.42
N ASP A 497 -24.24 -19.04 -19.59
CA ASP A 497 -24.44 -20.49 -19.54
C ASP A 497 -23.12 -21.26 -19.52
N GLY A 498 -22.20 -20.85 -18.62
CA GLY A 498 -20.90 -21.46 -18.46
C GLY A 498 -19.83 -21.05 -19.49
N ARG A 499 -20.18 -20.33 -20.56
CA ARG A 499 -19.26 -19.93 -21.65
C ARG A 499 -18.84 -18.46 -21.52
N LEU A 500 -17.52 -18.22 -21.53
CA LEU A 500 -16.99 -16.84 -21.55
C LEU A 500 -17.32 -16.18 -22.90
N ARG A 501 -17.86 -14.98 -22.85
CA ARG A 501 -18.14 -14.08 -23.96
C ARG A 501 -17.32 -12.80 -23.78
N LEU A 502 -16.54 -12.44 -24.77
CA LEU A 502 -15.82 -11.17 -24.82
C LEU A 502 -16.68 -10.13 -25.52
N PRO A 503 -16.50 -8.84 -25.23
CA PRO A 503 -17.07 -7.74 -26.03
C PRO A 503 -16.71 -7.88 -27.50
N GLY A 504 -17.67 -7.54 -28.38
CA GLY A 504 -17.47 -7.60 -29.84
C GLY A 504 -16.73 -6.40 -30.37
#